data_fb323159c59ed83a9f6d29f3cd086149
#
_entry.id   fb323159c59ed83a9f6d29f3cd086149
#
_cell.length_a   1.000
_cell.length_b   1.000
_cell.length_c   1.000
_cell.angle_alpha   90.00
_cell.angle_beta   90.00
_cell.angle_gamma   90.00
#
_symmetry.space_group_name_H-M   'P 1'
#
loop_
_entity.id
_entity.type
_entity.pdbx_description
1 polymer ?
#
loop_
_entity_poly.entity_id
_entity_poly.type
_entity_poly.pdbx_seq_one_letter_code
_entity_poly.pdbx_strand_id
1 'polypeptide(L)' 'MKQPIESDFDVRNHDAGVDVTFKPTDSQYSFVLLADRRSLSPQASVRHGKTVDTGDYASGDVEATAFRVACAAIKSSRD' A
#
# COMPACT_ATOMS: atom_id res chain seq x y z
N MET A 1 -5.57 7.00 -18.96
CA MET A 1 -5.26 6.06 -17.88
C MET A 1 -6.30 6.14 -16.78
N LYS A 2 -6.64 5.03 -16.19
CA LYS A 2 -7.53 5.00 -15.04
C LYS A 2 -6.80 5.46 -13.79
N GLN A 3 -7.54 6.03 -12.86
CA GLN A 3 -6.99 6.43 -11.56
C GLN A 3 -7.50 5.47 -10.50
N PRO A 4 -6.61 4.98 -9.62
CA PRO A 4 -7.04 4.08 -8.54
C PRO A 4 -7.84 4.83 -7.49
N ILE A 5 -8.76 4.11 -6.86
CA ILE A 5 -9.54 4.65 -5.73
C ILE A 5 -9.27 3.79 -4.50
N GLU A 6 -9.52 4.34 -3.32
CA GLU A 6 -9.18 3.65 -2.07
C GLU A 6 -9.89 2.30 -1.93
N SER A 7 -11.12 2.18 -2.42
CA SER A 7 -11.86 0.93 -2.34
C SER A 7 -11.29 -0.18 -3.21
N ASP A 8 -10.37 0.13 -4.12
CA ASP A 8 -9.69 -0.88 -4.93
C ASP A 8 -8.58 -1.60 -4.16
N PHE A 9 -8.33 -1.23 -2.92
CA PHE A 9 -7.22 -1.75 -2.14
C PHE A 9 -7.71 -2.57 -0.96
N ASP A 10 -7.03 -3.70 -0.72
CA ASP A 10 -7.19 -4.51 0.47
C ASP A 10 -6.02 -4.24 1.39
N VAL A 11 -6.28 -4.13 2.70
CA VAL A 11 -5.26 -3.76 3.67
C VAL A 11 -5.15 -4.83 4.74
N ARG A 12 -3.92 -5.20 5.07
CA ARG A 12 -3.65 -6.12 6.17
C ARG A 12 -2.56 -5.55 7.06
N ASN A 13 -2.88 -5.31 8.31
CA ASN A 13 -1.92 -4.84 9.30
C ASN A 13 -1.16 -6.02 9.89
N HIS A 14 0.13 -5.80 10.17
CA HIS A 14 0.95 -6.77 10.88
C HIS A 14 2.02 -6.04 11.70
N ASP A 15 2.78 -6.79 12.49
CA ASP A 15 3.71 -6.20 13.45
C ASP A 15 4.79 -5.34 12.79
N ALA A 16 5.22 -5.71 11.60
CA ALA A 16 6.30 -5.01 10.90
C ALA A 16 5.81 -3.86 10.02
N GLY A 17 4.51 -3.78 9.75
CA GLY A 17 3.99 -2.74 8.88
C GLY A 17 2.60 -3.03 8.34
N VAL A 18 2.37 -2.65 7.11
CA VAL A 18 1.06 -2.81 6.45
C VAL A 18 1.26 -3.37 5.06
N ASP A 19 0.49 -4.40 4.73
CA ASP A 19 0.44 -4.94 3.38
C ASP A 19 -0.82 -4.42 2.68
N VAL A 20 -0.66 -3.97 1.45
CA VAL A 20 -1.77 -3.46 0.65
C VAL A 20 -1.80 -4.19 -0.67
N THR A 21 -2.97 -4.70 -1.05
CA THR A 21 -3.18 -5.38 -2.32
C THR A 21 -4.08 -4.54 -3.20
N PHE A 22 -3.59 -4.22 -4.41
CA PHE A 22 -4.39 -3.54 -5.41
C PHE A 22 -5.21 -4.61 -6.15
N LYS A 23 -6.49 -4.71 -5.83
CA LYS A 23 -7.34 -5.80 -6.28
C LYS A 23 -7.47 -5.95 -7.80
N PRO A 24 -7.60 -4.87 -8.57
CA PRO A 24 -7.81 -5.02 -10.02
C PRO A 24 -6.71 -5.79 -10.74
N THR A 25 -5.47 -5.68 -10.29
CA THR A 25 -4.34 -6.35 -10.93
C THR A 25 -3.63 -7.33 -9.99
N ASP A 26 -4.15 -7.50 -8.77
CA ASP A 26 -3.54 -8.34 -7.73
C ASP A 26 -2.09 -7.95 -7.43
N SER A 27 -1.80 -6.65 -7.50
CA SER A 27 -0.48 -6.13 -7.18
C SER A 27 -0.34 -5.92 -5.69
N GLN A 28 0.78 -6.37 -5.11
CA GLN A 28 0.99 -6.28 -3.67
C GLN A 28 2.07 -5.28 -3.33
N TYR A 29 1.80 -4.49 -2.30
CA TYR A 29 2.74 -3.51 -1.77
C TYR A 29 2.89 -3.76 -0.28
N SER A 30 4.12 -3.63 0.22
CA SER A 30 4.38 -3.75 1.65
C SER A 30 5.07 -2.48 2.13
N PHE A 31 4.58 -1.93 3.22
CA PHE A 31 5.15 -0.74 3.83
C PHE A 31 5.63 -1.07 5.23
N VAL A 32 6.82 -0.62 5.58
CA VAL A 32 7.47 -0.93 6.84
C VAL A 32 7.22 0.18 7.84
N LEU A 33 6.87 -0.19 9.08
CA LEU A 33 6.72 0.77 10.16
C LEU A 33 8.06 1.38 10.53
N LEU A 34 8.07 2.70 10.70
CA LEU A 34 9.25 3.39 11.21
C LEU A 34 9.38 3.19 12.72
N ALA A 35 10.51 3.62 13.28
CA ALA A 35 10.81 3.40 14.69
C ALA A 35 9.78 4.00 15.64
N ASP A 36 9.11 5.08 15.23
CA ASP A 36 8.06 5.73 16.03
C ASP A 36 6.76 4.92 16.07
N ARG A 37 6.63 3.91 15.23
CA ARG A 37 5.47 3.04 15.08
C ARG A 37 4.18 3.79 14.71
N ARG A 38 4.31 5.02 14.23
CA ARG A 38 3.19 5.86 13.80
C ARG A 38 3.26 6.20 12.33
N SER A 39 4.40 5.95 11.72
CA SER A 39 4.64 6.30 10.33
C SER A 39 5.13 5.11 9.55
N LEU A 40 4.89 5.14 8.26
CA LEU A 40 5.40 4.14 7.33
C LEU A 40 6.48 4.76 6.46
N SER A 41 7.43 3.94 6.05
CA SER A 41 8.44 4.36 5.10
C SER A 41 7.80 4.53 3.72
N PRO A 42 7.85 5.73 3.12
CA PRO A 42 7.26 5.94 1.80
C PRO A 42 8.04 5.25 0.68
N GLN A 43 9.25 4.78 0.97
CA GLN A 43 10.11 4.16 -0.03
C GLN A 43 10.19 2.65 0.09
N ALA A 44 9.48 2.09 1.04
CA ALA A 44 9.61 0.66 1.36
C ALA A 44 8.50 -0.19 0.77
N SER A 45 8.06 0.09 -0.45
CA SER A 45 7.21 -0.86 -1.13
C SER A 45 8.08 -2.05 -1.54
N VAL A 46 8.08 -3.07 -0.72
CA VAL A 46 8.79 -4.31 -1.05
C VAL A 46 7.89 -5.10 -1.99
N ARG A 47 8.40 -5.31 -3.18
CA ARG A 47 7.70 -6.11 -4.17
C ARG A 47 8.15 -7.55 -3.97
N HIS A 48 7.32 -8.38 -3.42
CA HIS A 48 7.62 -9.78 -3.08
C HIS A 48 8.11 -10.60 -4.29
N GLY A 49 9.21 -10.18 -4.93
CA GLY A 49 9.80 -10.89 -6.05
C GLY A 49 9.00 -10.86 -7.34
N LYS A 50 7.88 -10.15 -7.36
CA LYS A 50 7.02 -10.05 -8.55
C LYS A 50 7.07 -8.64 -9.11
N THR A 51 7.06 -8.55 -10.45
CA THR A 51 6.88 -7.27 -11.11
C THR A 51 5.46 -6.78 -10.83
N VAL A 52 5.35 -5.53 -10.36
CA VAL A 52 4.05 -4.94 -10.11
C VAL A 52 3.42 -4.55 -11.45
N ASP A 53 2.30 -5.18 -11.78
CA ASP A 53 1.55 -4.87 -12.98
C ASP A 53 0.30 -4.10 -12.59
N THR A 54 0.19 -2.86 -13.03
CA THR A 54 -0.96 -2.03 -12.72
C THR A 54 -1.93 -1.88 -13.90
N GLY A 55 -1.69 -2.61 -14.98
CA GLY A 55 -2.59 -2.61 -16.15
C GLY A 55 -2.81 -1.21 -16.69
N ASP A 56 -4.07 -0.81 -16.81
CA ASP A 56 -4.46 0.50 -17.36
C ASP A 56 -4.27 1.65 -16.35
N TYR A 57 -3.83 1.35 -15.14
CA TYR A 57 -3.66 2.35 -14.09
C TYR A 57 -2.23 2.88 -14.12
N ALA A 58 -2.06 4.17 -13.80
CA ALA A 58 -0.73 4.75 -13.66
C ALA A 58 -0.05 4.17 -12.43
N SER A 59 1.10 3.52 -12.61
CA SER A 59 1.77 2.81 -11.51
C SER A 59 2.13 3.75 -10.35
N GLY A 60 2.56 4.99 -10.66
CA GLY A 60 2.86 5.96 -9.63
C GLY A 60 1.65 6.36 -8.81
N ASP A 61 0.48 6.46 -9.45
CA ASP A 61 -0.77 6.78 -8.75
C ASP A 61 -1.22 5.62 -7.88
N VAL A 62 -1.05 4.38 -8.36
CA VAL A 62 -1.39 3.19 -7.59
C VAL A 62 -0.53 3.13 -6.34
N GLU A 63 0.77 3.34 -6.48
CA GLU A 63 1.69 3.30 -5.34
C GLU A 63 1.38 4.41 -4.33
N ALA A 64 1.13 5.63 -4.80
CA ALA A 64 0.80 6.76 -3.93
C ALA A 64 -0.50 6.51 -3.18
N THR A 65 -1.51 5.98 -3.85
CA THR A 65 -2.79 5.67 -3.20
C THR A 65 -2.64 4.52 -2.21
N ALA A 66 -1.85 3.50 -2.55
CA ALA A 66 -1.56 2.39 -1.64
C ALA A 66 -0.92 2.90 -0.36
N PHE A 67 0.04 3.81 -0.46
CA PHE A 67 0.69 4.40 0.71
C PHE A 67 -0.31 5.17 1.57
N ARG A 68 -1.18 5.95 0.94
CA ARG A 68 -2.20 6.71 1.65
C ARG A 68 -3.15 5.79 2.40
N VAL A 69 -3.59 4.72 1.75
CA VAL A 69 -4.48 3.73 2.37
C VAL A 69 -3.78 3.05 3.55
N ALA A 70 -2.51 2.71 3.38
CA ALA A 70 -1.73 2.09 4.45
C ALA A 70 -1.57 3.01 5.65
N CYS A 71 -1.30 4.30 5.41
CA CYS A 71 -1.17 5.28 6.50
C CYS A 71 -2.49 5.45 7.26
N ALA A 72 -3.61 5.48 6.53
CA ALA A 72 -4.92 5.56 7.15
C ALA A 72 -5.22 4.33 8.01
N ALA A 73 -4.81 3.16 7.55
CA ALA A 73 -5.01 1.92 8.29
C ALA A 73 -4.25 1.93 9.62
N ILE A 74 -3.02 2.45 9.64
CA ILE A 74 -2.25 2.55 10.86
C ILE A 74 -2.92 3.51 11.85
N LYS A 75 -3.34 4.67 11.37
CA LYS A 75 -4.03 5.63 12.23
C LYS A 75 -5.29 5.03 12.83
N SER A 76 -6.06 4.32 12.03
CA SER A 76 -7.30 3.70 12.48
C SER A 76 -7.06 2.63 13.54
N SER A 77 -5.99 1.85 13.38
CA SER A 77 -5.71 0.75 14.32
C SER A 77 -5.17 1.25 15.66
N ARG A 78 -4.78 2.51 15.78
CA ARG A 78 -4.22 3.08 17.02
C ARG A 78 -5.23 3.86 17.84
N ASP A 79 -6.33 4.19 17.24
CA ASP A 79 -7.42 4.84 17.95
C ASP A 79 -8.30 3.79 18.65
#